data_b09225c9640cd56e0abba48006425c35
#
_entry.id   b09225c9640cd56e0abba48006425c35
#
_cell.length_a   1.000
_cell.length_b   1.000
_cell.length_c   1.000
_cell.angle_alpha   90.00
_cell.angle_beta   90.00
_cell.angle_gamma   90.00
#
_symmetry.space_group_name_H-M   'P 1'
#
loop_
_entity.id
_entity.type
_entity.pdbx_description
1 polymer ?
#
loop_
_entity_poly.entity_id
_entity_poly.type
_entity_poly.pdbx_seq_one_letter_code
_entity_poly.pdbx_strand_id
1 'polypeptide(L)'
;MELMHQKSMDLTEVLRDEWGFKGYVMSDWGAVNDRVEGLKAGLDLEMPSSNGINDAEIVKAVQEGTLDEAVLDQAVERILKIVFEYLDNKKEQPLTLEQDHEFAQHAAEESIVLLKNEENILPLKEKEQVAFIGGFVKNPRYQGGGGSSHVNPFKVTSAWDALSGKENITYAEGFSSEKDFYDEKLVAEAVETAKQAEKVIIFAGLPESLNQKDMTENICSYQNARIG
;
A
#
# COMPACT_ATOMS: atom_id res chain seq x y z
N MET A 1 -10.87 -23.47 -0.76
CA MET A 1 -10.17 -22.74 -1.85
C MET A 1 -8.70 -22.89 -1.58
N GLU A 2 -8.00 -23.71 -2.35
CA GLU A 2 -6.54 -23.82 -2.23
C GLU A 2 -5.93 -22.47 -2.61
N LEU A 3 -5.09 -21.92 -1.74
CA LEU A 3 -4.40 -20.67 -1.99
C LEU A 3 -3.40 -20.89 -3.14
N MET A 4 -3.36 -19.98 -4.12
CA MET A 4 -2.59 -20.12 -5.37
C MET A 4 -1.10 -20.43 -5.12
N HIS A 5 -0.51 -19.86 -4.07
CA HIS A 5 0.90 -20.07 -3.71
C HIS A 5 1.23 -21.45 -3.11
N GLN A 6 0.25 -22.34 -2.94
CA GLN A 6 0.46 -23.72 -2.50
C GLN A 6 0.24 -24.75 -3.63
N LYS A 7 0.01 -24.28 -4.86
CA LYS A 7 -0.18 -25.18 -6.01
C LYS A 7 1.15 -25.42 -6.73
N SER A 8 1.56 -26.68 -6.81
CA SER A 8 2.75 -27.10 -7.55
C SER A 8 2.72 -26.65 -9.01
N MET A 9 1.56 -26.69 -9.64
CA MET A 9 1.39 -26.25 -11.03
C MET A 9 1.77 -24.77 -11.20
N ASP A 10 1.32 -23.88 -10.31
CA ASP A 10 1.55 -22.46 -10.46
C ASP A 10 3.02 -22.07 -10.15
N LEU A 11 3.58 -22.58 -9.04
CA LEU A 11 4.89 -22.15 -8.55
C LEU A 11 6.06 -22.95 -9.17
N THR A 12 5.86 -24.21 -9.50
CA THR A 12 6.92 -25.06 -10.05
C THR A 12 6.79 -25.15 -11.56
N GLU A 13 5.69 -25.69 -12.09
CA GLU A 13 5.56 -25.98 -13.52
C GLU A 13 5.50 -24.69 -14.34
N VAL A 14 4.61 -23.73 -13.99
CA VAL A 14 4.46 -22.51 -14.78
C VAL A 14 5.58 -21.51 -14.45
N LEU A 15 5.71 -21.10 -13.19
CA LEU A 15 6.64 -20.03 -12.82
C LEU A 15 8.11 -20.42 -13.07
N ARG A 16 8.51 -21.63 -12.67
CA ARG A 16 9.92 -22.05 -12.72
C ARG A 16 10.28 -22.75 -14.02
N ASP A 17 9.46 -23.74 -14.44
CA ASP A 17 9.81 -24.58 -15.58
C ASP A 17 9.49 -23.88 -16.89
N GLU A 18 8.28 -23.30 -17.06
CA GLU A 18 7.91 -22.63 -18.30
C GLU A 18 8.53 -21.21 -18.39
N TRP A 19 8.42 -20.40 -17.34
CA TRP A 19 8.89 -18.99 -17.35
C TRP A 19 10.35 -18.85 -16.95
N GLY A 20 10.98 -19.89 -16.42
CA GLY A 20 12.39 -19.90 -16.09
C GLY A 20 12.78 -19.03 -14.89
N PHE A 21 11.85 -18.74 -13.96
CA PHE A 21 12.13 -17.95 -12.77
C PHE A 21 13.18 -18.60 -11.86
N LYS A 22 14.23 -17.87 -11.51
CA LYS A 22 15.40 -18.37 -10.77
C LYS A 22 15.49 -17.85 -9.34
N GLY A 23 14.62 -16.93 -8.92
CA GLY A 23 14.56 -16.41 -7.57
C GLY A 23 13.84 -17.35 -6.60
N TYR A 24 13.65 -16.88 -5.36
CA TYR A 24 12.80 -17.55 -4.38
C TYR A 24 11.39 -16.94 -4.34
N VAL A 25 10.42 -17.73 -3.91
CA VAL A 25 9.03 -17.33 -3.70
C VAL A 25 8.76 -17.16 -2.22
N MET A 26 8.23 -16.01 -1.85
CA MET A 26 7.82 -15.66 -0.50
C MET A 26 6.29 -15.61 -0.41
N SER A 27 5.72 -16.05 0.70
CA SER A 27 4.27 -15.94 0.92
C SER A 27 3.82 -14.50 1.16
N ASP A 28 2.55 -14.21 0.88
CA ASP A 28 1.89 -13.06 1.52
C ASP A 28 1.77 -13.31 3.03
N TRP A 29 1.58 -12.22 3.81
CA TRP A 29 1.55 -12.27 5.27
C TRP A 29 0.38 -13.10 5.79
N GLY A 30 0.71 -14.19 6.51
CA GLY A 30 -0.29 -15.08 7.10
C GLY A 30 -1.05 -15.95 6.10
N ALA A 31 -0.59 -16.05 4.87
CA ALA A 31 -1.30 -16.78 3.80
C ALA A 31 -0.93 -18.27 3.71
N VAL A 32 -0.07 -18.78 4.58
CA VAL A 32 0.34 -20.19 4.60
C VAL A 32 -0.62 -21.00 5.48
N ASN A 33 -1.28 -22.00 4.90
CA ASN A 33 -2.12 -22.95 5.65
C ASN A 33 -1.38 -24.21 6.04
N ASP A 34 -0.54 -24.73 5.14
CA ASP A 34 0.27 -25.92 5.32
C ASP A 34 1.67 -25.64 4.80
N ARG A 35 2.62 -25.55 5.72
CA ARG A 35 3.99 -25.14 5.37
C ARG A 35 4.74 -26.24 4.60
N VAL A 36 4.46 -27.51 4.91
CA VAL A 36 5.09 -28.65 4.24
C VAL A 36 4.60 -28.78 2.80
N GLU A 37 3.30 -28.71 2.58
CA GLU A 37 2.71 -28.74 1.25
C GLU A 37 3.09 -27.50 0.44
N GLY A 38 3.15 -26.32 1.09
CA GLY A 38 3.66 -25.09 0.47
C GLY A 38 5.10 -25.26 -0.04
N LEU A 39 5.99 -25.84 0.76
CA LEU A 39 7.38 -26.12 0.37
C LEU A 39 7.46 -27.10 -0.82
N LYS A 40 6.69 -28.18 -0.78
CA LYS A 40 6.59 -29.14 -1.91
C LYS A 40 6.10 -28.46 -3.19
N ALA A 41 5.20 -27.49 -3.07
CA ALA A 41 4.67 -26.73 -4.20
C ALA A 41 5.66 -25.71 -4.79
N GLY A 42 6.75 -25.38 -4.09
CA GLY A 42 7.75 -24.40 -4.54
C GLY A 42 7.73 -23.06 -3.79
N LEU A 43 7.01 -22.94 -2.66
CA LEU A 43 7.05 -21.80 -1.76
C LEU A 43 8.28 -21.89 -0.84
N ASP A 44 9.25 -21.04 -1.08
CA ASP A 44 10.56 -21.13 -0.40
C ASP A 44 10.54 -20.49 1.00
N LEU A 45 9.89 -19.32 1.16
CA LEU A 45 9.90 -18.54 2.39
C LEU A 45 8.49 -18.22 2.88
N GLU A 46 8.21 -18.52 4.13
CA GLU A 46 6.98 -18.09 4.81
C GLU A 46 7.15 -16.73 5.48
N MET A 47 6.16 -15.87 5.34
CA MET A 47 6.07 -14.58 6.02
C MET A 47 4.69 -14.38 6.65
N PRO A 48 4.60 -13.77 7.86
CA PRO A 48 5.73 -13.60 8.80
C PRO A 48 6.21 -14.93 9.36
N SER A 49 7.32 -14.91 10.09
CA SER A 49 7.78 -16.11 10.79
C SER A 49 6.72 -16.66 11.74
N SER A 50 6.53 -17.98 11.73
CA SER A 50 5.68 -18.71 12.68
C SER A 50 6.31 -18.88 14.07
N ASN A 51 7.45 -18.23 14.33
CA ASN A 51 8.25 -18.41 15.56
C ASN A 51 8.66 -19.87 15.81
N GLY A 52 8.96 -20.60 14.74
CA GLY A 52 9.47 -21.97 14.80
C GLY A 52 8.38 -23.06 14.81
N ILE A 53 7.09 -22.70 14.84
CA ILE A 53 6.01 -23.70 14.83
C ILE A 53 6.03 -24.49 13.52
N ASN A 54 5.95 -23.80 12.40
CA ASN A 54 5.94 -24.41 11.08
C ASN A 54 7.32 -24.99 10.68
N ASP A 55 8.41 -24.43 11.22
CA ASP A 55 9.74 -24.97 11.02
C ASP A 55 9.88 -26.37 11.65
N ALA A 56 9.28 -26.57 12.82
CA ALA A 56 9.25 -27.87 13.47
C ALA A 56 8.45 -28.92 12.66
N GLU A 57 7.40 -28.50 11.96
CA GLU A 57 6.65 -29.37 11.04
C GLU A 57 7.48 -29.82 9.85
N ILE A 58 8.28 -28.91 9.26
CA ILE A 58 9.21 -29.26 8.17
C ILE A 58 10.24 -30.27 8.65
N VAL A 59 10.89 -30.01 9.81
CA VAL A 59 11.88 -30.93 10.39
C VAL A 59 11.28 -32.32 10.62
N LYS A 60 10.07 -32.36 11.17
CA LYS A 60 9.35 -33.61 11.41
C LYS A 60 9.04 -34.35 10.11
N ALA A 61 8.57 -33.63 9.10
CA ALA A 61 8.23 -34.22 7.81
C ALA A 61 9.45 -34.83 7.09
N VAL A 62 10.62 -34.20 7.21
CA VAL A 62 11.88 -34.76 6.69
C VAL A 62 12.27 -36.03 7.48
N GLN A 63 12.21 -36.00 8.84
CA GLN A 63 12.53 -37.15 9.68
C GLN A 63 11.59 -38.33 9.44
N GLU A 64 10.33 -38.10 9.16
CA GLU A 64 9.33 -39.11 8.86
C GLU A 64 9.37 -39.59 7.39
N GLY A 65 10.18 -38.97 6.55
CA GLY A 65 10.28 -39.26 5.13
C GLY A 65 9.06 -38.85 4.29
N THR A 66 8.20 -37.97 4.81
CA THR A 66 7.04 -37.43 4.11
C THR A 66 7.38 -36.19 3.28
N LEU A 67 8.53 -35.56 3.54
CA LEU A 67 9.16 -34.51 2.77
C LEU A 67 10.57 -34.95 2.39
N ASP A 68 10.91 -34.92 1.11
CA ASP A 68 12.28 -35.15 0.64
C ASP A 68 13.17 -33.96 1.06
N GLU A 69 14.28 -34.23 1.74
CA GLU A 69 15.24 -33.21 2.16
C GLU A 69 15.77 -32.38 0.98
N ALA A 70 15.87 -32.98 -0.20
CA ALA A 70 16.29 -32.27 -1.41
C ALA A 70 15.35 -31.13 -1.80
N VAL A 71 14.07 -31.19 -1.46
CA VAL A 71 13.11 -30.10 -1.70
C VAL A 71 13.41 -28.91 -0.75
N LEU A 72 13.73 -29.20 0.52
CA LEU A 72 14.15 -28.19 1.48
C LEU A 72 15.48 -27.55 1.06
N ASP A 73 16.46 -28.35 0.65
CA ASP A 73 17.76 -27.87 0.18
C ASP A 73 17.62 -26.93 -1.02
N GLN A 74 16.76 -27.24 -1.96
CA GLN A 74 16.49 -26.38 -3.12
C GLN A 74 15.91 -25.01 -2.69
N ALA A 75 14.99 -24.98 -1.73
CA ALA A 75 14.44 -23.73 -1.24
C ALA A 75 15.50 -22.87 -0.54
N VAL A 76 16.32 -23.51 0.31
CA VAL A 76 17.46 -22.86 0.98
C VAL A 76 18.48 -22.34 -0.03
N GLU A 77 18.82 -23.12 -1.05
CA GLU A 77 19.75 -22.73 -2.12
C GLU A 77 19.26 -21.48 -2.85
N ARG A 78 17.98 -21.41 -3.20
CA ARG A 78 17.39 -20.23 -3.89
C ARG A 78 17.49 -18.97 -3.03
N ILE A 79 17.22 -19.08 -1.74
CA ILE A 79 17.32 -17.94 -0.81
C ILE A 79 18.79 -17.52 -0.67
N LEU A 80 19.68 -18.46 -0.41
CA LEU A 80 21.11 -18.18 -0.23
C LEU A 80 21.74 -17.59 -1.48
N LYS A 81 21.34 -18.06 -2.67
CA LYS A 81 21.81 -17.49 -3.94
C LYS A 81 21.55 -16.00 -4.03
N ILE A 82 20.31 -15.55 -3.73
CA ILE A 82 19.98 -14.13 -3.76
C ILE A 82 20.75 -13.36 -2.68
N VAL A 83 20.94 -13.93 -1.50
CA VAL A 83 21.74 -13.31 -0.44
C VAL A 83 23.18 -13.11 -0.89
N PHE A 84 23.81 -14.12 -1.46
CA PHE A 84 25.20 -14.02 -1.94
C PHE A 84 25.32 -13.09 -3.16
N GLU A 85 24.41 -13.15 -4.11
CA GLU A 85 24.37 -12.21 -5.24
C GLU A 85 24.26 -10.75 -4.75
N TYR A 86 23.46 -10.49 -3.71
CA TYR A 86 23.39 -9.16 -3.09
C TYR A 86 24.72 -8.76 -2.46
N LEU A 87 25.36 -9.66 -1.69
CA LEU A 87 26.62 -9.36 -1.02
C LEU A 87 27.76 -9.07 -2.03
N ASP A 88 27.81 -9.85 -3.12
CA ASP A 88 28.82 -9.71 -4.15
C ASP A 88 28.62 -8.43 -5.00
N ASN A 89 27.37 -7.99 -5.15
CA ASN A 89 27.01 -6.84 -5.96
C ASN A 89 26.67 -5.58 -5.13
N LYS A 90 26.81 -5.64 -3.81
CA LYS A 90 26.53 -4.51 -2.93
C LYS A 90 27.34 -3.29 -3.34
N LYS A 91 26.64 -2.24 -3.77
CA LYS A 91 27.22 -0.94 -4.06
C LYS A 91 26.74 0.04 -3.00
N GLU A 92 27.67 0.77 -2.42
CA GLU A 92 27.30 1.93 -1.62
C GLU A 92 26.84 3.03 -2.57
N GLN A 93 25.56 3.30 -2.56
CA GLN A 93 24.99 4.49 -3.21
C GLN A 93 24.49 5.38 -2.08
N PRO A 94 25.24 6.41 -1.73
CA PRO A 94 24.80 7.34 -0.69
C PRO A 94 23.70 8.25 -1.29
N LEU A 95 22.46 7.77 -1.29
CA LEU A 95 21.31 8.62 -1.52
C LEU A 95 21.02 9.38 -0.23
N THR A 96 20.75 10.67 -0.34
CA THR A 96 20.29 11.45 0.79
C THR A 96 18.78 11.33 0.91
N LEU A 97 18.24 11.55 2.11
CA LEU A 97 16.79 11.58 2.32
C LEU A 97 16.10 12.69 1.51
N GLU A 98 16.82 13.77 1.22
CA GLU A 98 16.34 14.84 0.34
C GLU A 98 16.17 14.34 -1.09
N GLN A 99 17.14 13.61 -1.63
CA GLN A 99 17.07 13.02 -2.98
C GLN A 99 15.94 12.00 -3.09
N ASP A 100 15.75 11.18 -2.05
CA ASP A 100 14.63 10.24 -1.96
C ASP A 100 13.29 10.96 -1.94
N HIS A 101 13.21 12.09 -1.22
CA HIS A 101 12.00 12.91 -1.17
C HIS A 101 11.67 13.56 -2.53
N GLU A 102 12.67 14.08 -3.24
CA GLU A 102 12.52 14.63 -4.60
C GLU A 102 12.08 13.53 -5.58
N PHE A 103 12.66 12.34 -5.47
CA PHE A 103 12.25 11.20 -6.28
C PHE A 103 10.80 10.76 -5.98
N ALA A 104 10.41 10.72 -4.71
CA ALA A 104 9.04 10.41 -4.31
C ALA A 104 8.04 11.44 -4.82
N GLN A 105 8.40 12.73 -4.84
CA GLN A 105 7.58 13.78 -5.45
C GLN A 105 7.39 13.51 -6.95
N HIS A 106 8.47 13.26 -7.69
CA HIS A 106 8.39 12.96 -9.12
C HIS A 106 7.53 11.72 -9.40
N ALA A 107 7.71 10.66 -8.62
CA ALA A 107 6.90 9.45 -8.75
C ALA A 107 5.40 9.72 -8.49
N ALA A 108 5.07 10.59 -7.53
CA ALA A 108 3.70 11.01 -7.27
C ALA A 108 3.12 11.82 -8.44
N GLU A 109 3.86 12.77 -9.00
CA GLU A 109 3.47 13.57 -10.15
C GLU A 109 3.14 12.67 -11.36
N GLU A 110 3.97 11.68 -11.65
CA GLU A 110 3.75 10.71 -12.74
C GLU A 110 2.59 9.72 -12.47
N SER A 111 2.19 9.58 -11.21
CA SER A 111 1.13 8.66 -10.79
C SER A 111 -0.26 9.31 -10.75
N ILE A 112 -0.35 10.64 -10.87
CA ILE A 112 -1.62 11.36 -10.84
C ILE A 112 -2.38 11.14 -12.16
N VAL A 113 -3.64 10.68 -12.06
CA VAL A 113 -4.50 10.43 -13.21
C VAL A 113 -5.62 11.43 -13.26
N LEU A 114 -5.70 12.21 -14.35
CA LEU A 114 -6.81 13.12 -14.63
C LEU A 114 -7.99 12.32 -15.21
N LEU A 115 -8.97 11.99 -14.37
CA LEU A 115 -10.12 11.18 -14.78
C LEU A 115 -11.14 11.96 -15.59
N LYS A 116 -11.28 13.28 -15.31
CA LYS A 116 -12.28 14.13 -15.93
C LYS A 116 -11.86 15.60 -15.89
N ASN A 117 -12.02 16.33 -16.99
CA ASN A 117 -11.80 17.79 -17.06
C ASN A 117 -12.79 18.40 -18.03
N GLU A 118 -14.08 18.35 -17.68
CA GLU A 118 -15.14 18.99 -18.47
C GLU A 118 -15.08 20.52 -18.32
N GLU A 119 -15.46 21.23 -19.37
CA GLU A 119 -15.48 22.70 -19.43
C GLU A 119 -14.10 23.35 -19.16
N ASN A 120 -13.00 22.59 -19.22
CA ASN A 120 -11.64 23.06 -18.97
C ASN A 120 -11.50 23.74 -17.59
N ILE A 121 -12.04 23.11 -16.54
CA ILE A 121 -11.90 23.58 -15.15
C ILE A 121 -10.43 23.66 -14.75
N LEU A 122 -9.62 22.70 -15.19
CA LEU A 122 -8.18 22.68 -14.99
C LEU A 122 -7.43 23.07 -16.29
N PRO A 123 -6.25 23.71 -16.18
CA PRO A 123 -5.59 24.13 -14.95
C PRO A 123 -6.27 25.32 -14.27
N LEU A 124 -6.09 25.43 -12.94
CA LEU A 124 -6.56 26.60 -12.19
C LEU A 124 -5.78 27.85 -12.63
N LYS A 125 -6.46 28.99 -12.68
CA LYS A 125 -5.81 30.26 -12.99
C LYS A 125 -5.20 30.85 -11.70
N GLU A 126 -4.11 31.54 -11.85
CA GLU A 126 -3.29 32.02 -10.72
C GLU A 126 -4.05 32.93 -9.72
N LYS A 127 -5.05 33.66 -10.19
CA LYS A 127 -5.81 34.63 -9.38
C LYS A 127 -7.24 34.20 -9.04
N GLU A 128 -7.65 33.00 -9.43
CA GLU A 128 -8.97 32.48 -9.07
C GLU A 128 -9.07 32.28 -7.56
N GLN A 129 -10.21 32.66 -6.98
CA GLN A 129 -10.51 32.36 -5.59
C GLN A 129 -10.85 30.88 -5.44
N VAL A 130 -10.04 30.16 -4.69
CA VAL A 130 -10.15 28.71 -4.55
C VAL A 130 -10.39 28.33 -3.11
N ALA A 131 -11.42 27.55 -2.85
CA ALA A 131 -11.66 26.93 -1.56
C ALA A 131 -11.12 25.50 -1.53
N PHE A 132 -10.29 25.18 -0.58
CA PHE A 132 -9.83 23.84 -0.25
C PHE A 132 -10.68 23.28 0.87
N ILE A 133 -11.36 22.17 0.60
CA ILE A 133 -12.25 21.51 1.55
C ILE A 133 -11.74 20.10 1.84
N GLY A 134 -11.63 19.77 3.12
CA GLY A 134 -11.24 18.45 3.58
C GLY A 134 -10.06 18.44 4.53
N GLY A 135 -10.10 17.62 5.57
CA GLY A 135 -8.99 17.44 6.53
C GLY A 135 -7.68 17.01 5.87
N PHE A 136 -7.77 16.28 4.76
CA PHE A 136 -6.59 15.80 4.00
C PHE A 136 -5.82 16.92 3.27
N VAL A 137 -6.34 18.12 3.19
CA VAL A 137 -5.60 19.30 2.72
C VAL A 137 -4.36 19.56 3.58
N LYS A 138 -4.51 19.45 4.90
CA LYS A 138 -3.46 19.70 5.90
C LYS A 138 -2.78 18.41 6.37
N ASN A 139 -3.55 17.35 6.51
CA ASN A 139 -3.09 16.04 6.98
C ASN A 139 -3.26 15.02 5.86
N PRO A 140 -2.39 15.03 4.83
CA PRO A 140 -2.54 14.15 3.69
C PRO A 140 -2.35 12.71 4.12
N ARG A 141 -3.16 11.84 3.55
CA ARG A 141 -2.98 10.42 3.71
C ARG A 141 -1.97 9.93 2.68
N TYR A 142 -0.72 9.77 3.10
CA TYR A 142 0.41 9.43 2.24
C TYR A 142 0.77 7.93 2.28
N GLN A 143 0.10 7.15 3.12
CA GLN A 143 0.32 5.69 3.21
C GLN A 143 -1.00 4.95 3.42
N GLY A 144 -0.99 3.65 3.19
CA GLY A 144 -2.14 2.78 3.44
C GLY A 144 -2.49 2.68 4.92
N GLY A 145 -3.70 2.23 5.23
CA GLY A 145 -4.12 1.96 6.61
C GLY A 145 -3.61 0.61 7.08
N GLY A 146 -2.91 0.59 8.20
CA GLY A 146 -2.47 -0.63 8.89
C GLY A 146 -1.37 -1.44 8.19
N GLY A 147 -0.81 -2.37 8.91
CA GLY A 147 0.07 -3.41 8.39
C GLY A 147 1.38 -2.90 7.77
N SER A 148 1.75 -3.52 6.68
CA SER A 148 3.05 -3.37 6.02
C SER A 148 3.29 -2.03 5.31
N SER A 149 2.26 -1.20 5.16
CA SER A 149 2.38 0.09 4.48
C SER A 149 2.73 1.27 5.40
N HIS A 150 3.01 1.01 6.68
CA HIS A 150 3.48 2.03 7.61
C HIS A 150 4.96 2.34 7.38
N VAL A 151 5.23 3.61 7.07
CA VAL A 151 6.57 4.14 6.86
C VAL A 151 6.77 5.34 7.78
N ASN A 152 7.94 5.48 8.37
CA ASN A 152 8.34 6.71 9.05
C ASN A 152 8.90 7.69 8.02
N PRO A 153 8.12 8.67 7.56
CA PRO A 153 8.55 9.55 6.47
C PRO A 153 9.61 10.53 6.94
N PHE A 154 10.56 10.82 6.08
CA PHE A 154 11.51 11.92 6.29
C PHE A 154 10.77 13.27 6.29
N LYS A 155 9.86 13.46 5.35
CA LYS A 155 9.07 14.67 5.18
C LYS A 155 7.73 14.34 4.55
N VAL A 156 6.67 14.96 5.05
CA VAL A 156 5.35 14.96 4.42
C VAL A 156 5.03 16.36 3.96
N THR A 157 4.69 16.54 2.69
CA THR A 157 4.27 17.83 2.13
C THR A 157 2.79 17.76 1.84
N SER A 158 2.00 18.59 2.52
CA SER A 158 0.57 18.72 2.27
C SER A 158 0.28 19.76 1.17
N ALA A 159 -0.93 19.72 0.61
CA ALA A 159 -1.39 20.78 -0.29
C ALA A 159 -1.42 22.15 0.40
N TRP A 160 -1.72 22.15 1.70
CA TRP A 160 -1.68 23.37 2.50
C TRP A 160 -0.27 23.93 2.66
N ASP A 161 0.72 23.10 2.93
CA ASP A 161 2.12 23.54 3.04
C ASP A 161 2.61 24.19 1.74
N ALA A 162 2.23 23.63 0.62
CA ALA A 162 2.64 24.12 -0.68
C ALA A 162 1.95 25.43 -1.11
N LEU A 163 0.72 25.69 -0.64
CA LEU A 163 -0.14 26.72 -1.22
C LEU A 163 -0.71 27.74 -0.22
N SER A 164 -0.59 27.54 1.09
CA SER A 164 -1.17 28.44 2.13
C SER A 164 -0.65 29.87 2.09
N GLY A 165 0.50 30.12 1.45
CA GLY A 165 1.03 31.48 1.24
C GLY A 165 0.33 32.29 0.13
N LYS A 166 -0.62 31.69 -0.61
CA LYS A 166 -1.37 32.38 -1.65
C LYS A 166 -2.65 33.00 -1.07
N GLU A 167 -2.84 34.31 -1.27
CA GLU A 167 -3.98 35.06 -0.72
C GLU A 167 -5.33 34.63 -1.29
N ASN A 168 -5.35 33.99 -2.44
CA ASN A 168 -6.56 33.54 -3.12
C ASN A 168 -7.00 32.11 -2.72
N ILE A 169 -6.37 31.49 -1.72
CA ILE A 169 -6.71 30.14 -1.24
C ILE A 169 -7.31 30.22 0.16
N THR A 170 -8.52 29.70 0.30
CA THR A 170 -9.20 29.55 1.58
C THR A 170 -9.34 28.06 1.93
N TYR A 171 -9.58 27.76 3.20
CA TYR A 171 -9.67 26.40 3.71
C TYR A 171 -10.82 26.23 4.69
N ALA A 172 -11.51 25.09 4.57
CA ALA A 172 -12.40 24.57 5.62
C ALA A 172 -12.25 23.05 5.72
N GLU A 173 -12.35 22.52 6.93
CA GLU A 173 -12.18 21.08 7.14
C GLU A 173 -13.31 20.26 6.51
N GLY A 174 -14.55 20.67 6.70
CA GLY A 174 -15.73 20.07 6.07
C GLY A 174 -16.13 18.71 6.60
N PHE A 175 -15.16 17.85 6.91
CA PHE A 175 -15.35 16.52 7.49
C PHE A 175 -14.10 16.09 8.25
N SER A 176 -14.24 15.19 9.22
CA SER A 176 -13.08 14.66 9.95
C SER A 176 -12.26 13.69 9.09
N SER A 177 -10.94 13.91 9.02
CA SER A 177 -10.00 12.97 8.42
C SER A 177 -9.65 11.78 9.32
N GLU A 178 -10.04 11.81 10.60
CA GLU A 178 -9.69 10.81 11.60
C GLU A 178 -10.83 9.84 11.93
N LYS A 179 -12.08 10.33 11.83
CA LYS A 179 -13.26 9.58 12.28
C LYS A 179 -14.37 9.62 11.24
N ASP A 180 -15.04 8.50 11.09
CA ASP A 180 -16.26 8.40 10.26
C ASP A 180 -17.48 8.87 11.07
N PHE A 181 -17.69 10.19 11.14
CA PHE A 181 -18.90 10.75 11.69
C PHE A 181 -19.31 12.05 10.96
N TYR A 182 -20.58 12.33 10.95
CA TYR A 182 -21.13 13.55 10.38
C TYR A 182 -21.09 14.68 11.41
N ASP A 183 -20.47 15.81 11.04
CA ASP A 183 -20.45 17.02 11.87
C ASP A 183 -21.09 18.19 11.11
N GLU A 184 -22.26 18.61 11.58
CA GLU A 184 -23.07 19.64 10.95
C GLU A 184 -22.36 21.01 10.91
N LYS A 185 -21.52 21.30 11.91
CA LYS A 185 -20.76 22.56 11.98
C LYS A 185 -19.66 22.61 10.94
N LEU A 186 -18.91 21.50 10.80
CA LEU A 186 -17.85 21.41 9.78
C LEU A 186 -18.44 21.52 8.37
N VAL A 187 -19.58 20.88 8.13
CA VAL A 187 -20.27 20.97 6.84
C VAL A 187 -20.75 22.39 6.58
N ALA A 188 -21.36 23.06 7.57
CA ALA A 188 -21.84 24.45 7.42
C ALA A 188 -20.68 25.41 7.10
N GLU A 189 -19.55 25.30 7.79
CA GLU A 189 -18.34 26.10 7.54
C GLU A 189 -17.80 25.87 6.12
N ALA A 190 -17.72 24.62 5.70
CA ALA A 190 -17.27 24.27 4.35
C ALA A 190 -18.18 24.85 3.26
N VAL A 191 -19.50 24.80 3.46
CA VAL A 191 -20.47 25.38 2.53
C VAL A 191 -20.31 26.89 2.43
N GLU A 192 -20.14 27.59 3.56
CA GLU A 192 -19.93 29.05 3.55
C GLU A 192 -18.59 29.42 2.88
N THR A 193 -17.53 28.67 3.15
CA THR A 193 -16.22 28.88 2.50
C THR A 193 -16.32 28.62 0.98
N ALA A 194 -17.02 27.58 0.57
CA ALA A 194 -17.22 27.25 -0.83
C ALA A 194 -18.01 28.32 -1.60
N LYS A 195 -19.04 28.95 -0.98
CA LYS A 195 -19.83 30.02 -1.59
C LYS A 195 -19.03 31.28 -1.90
N GLN A 196 -17.91 31.49 -1.22
CA GLN A 196 -17.05 32.67 -1.41
C GLN A 196 -15.96 32.43 -2.46
N ALA A 197 -15.84 31.21 -3.00
CA ALA A 197 -14.83 30.85 -3.97
C ALA A 197 -15.40 30.67 -5.39
N GLU A 198 -14.56 30.91 -6.40
CA GLU A 198 -14.88 30.65 -7.80
C GLU A 198 -14.72 29.16 -8.15
N LYS A 199 -13.80 28.49 -7.47
CA LYS A 199 -13.53 27.06 -7.61
C LYS A 199 -13.43 26.40 -6.25
N VAL A 200 -13.86 25.14 -6.17
CA VAL A 200 -13.78 24.34 -4.96
C VAL A 200 -13.01 23.06 -5.26
N ILE A 201 -12.01 22.76 -4.45
CA ILE A 201 -11.28 21.51 -4.51
C ILE A 201 -11.56 20.72 -3.24
N ILE A 202 -12.12 19.54 -3.37
CA ILE A 202 -12.45 18.66 -2.27
C ILE A 202 -11.38 17.56 -2.18
N PHE A 203 -10.70 17.49 -1.05
CA PHE A 203 -9.72 16.45 -0.71
C PHE A 203 -10.42 15.34 0.07
N ALA A 204 -11.07 14.45 -0.65
CA ALA A 204 -11.84 13.36 -0.07
C ALA A 204 -11.01 12.09 0.11
N GLY A 205 -11.35 11.30 1.12
CA GLY A 205 -10.71 10.03 1.40
C GLY A 205 -11.34 9.34 2.60
N LEU A 206 -10.87 8.13 2.92
CA LEU A 206 -11.27 7.40 4.11
C LEU A 206 -10.25 7.65 5.24
N PRO A 207 -10.70 7.76 6.50
CA PRO A 207 -9.79 7.77 7.64
C PRO A 207 -8.99 6.47 7.72
N GLU A 208 -7.80 6.54 8.32
CA GLU A 208 -6.89 5.39 8.43
C GLU A 208 -7.57 4.19 9.13
N SER A 209 -8.36 4.46 10.16
CA SER A 209 -9.09 3.45 10.91
C SER A 209 -10.09 2.63 10.08
N LEU A 210 -10.52 3.13 8.93
CA LEU A 210 -11.45 2.45 8.02
C LEU A 210 -10.76 1.79 6.81
N ASN A 211 -9.45 1.94 6.69
CA ASN A 211 -8.71 1.41 5.55
C ASN A 211 -7.71 0.34 5.97
N GLN A 212 -8.07 -0.50 6.92
CA GLN A 212 -7.33 -1.72 7.19
C GLN A 212 -7.74 -2.80 6.19
N LYS A 213 -6.77 -3.58 5.73
CA LYS A 213 -6.95 -4.63 4.70
C LYS A 213 -8.12 -5.58 5.03
N ASP A 214 -8.32 -5.87 6.31
CA ASP A 214 -9.38 -6.77 6.81
C ASP A 214 -10.76 -6.11 6.95
N MET A 215 -10.84 -4.78 6.87
CA MET A 215 -12.10 -4.03 6.98
C MET A 215 -12.72 -3.68 5.62
N THR A 216 -11.97 -3.79 4.52
CA THR A 216 -12.42 -3.38 3.18
C THR A 216 -13.61 -4.21 2.69
N GLU A 217 -13.67 -5.48 3.01
CA GLU A 217 -14.79 -6.35 2.64
C GLU A 217 -16.09 -5.98 3.34
N ASN A 218 -16.02 -5.54 4.60
CA ASN A 218 -17.19 -5.13 5.37
C ASN A 218 -17.72 -3.75 4.98
N ILE A 219 -16.85 -2.84 4.54
CA ILE A 219 -17.23 -1.46 4.15
C ILE A 219 -17.92 -1.44 2.79
N CYS A 220 -17.49 -2.25 1.83
CA CYS A 220 -18.16 -2.37 0.54
C CYS A 220 -19.60 -2.86 0.66
N SER A 221 -19.91 -3.70 1.65
CA SER A 221 -21.29 -4.12 1.95
C SER A 221 -22.14 -3.03 2.61
N TYR A 222 -21.53 -2.14 3.39
CA TYR A 222 -22.23 -1.04 4.09
C TYR A 222 -22.56 0.14 3.17
N GLN A 223 -21.73 0.42 2.17
CA GLN A 223 -21.99 1.52 1.21
C GLN A 223 -23.15 1.18 0.27
N ASN A 224 -23.33 -0.06 -0.11
CA ASN A 224 -24.47 -0.49 -0.92
C ASN A 224 -25.82 -0.37 -0.19
N ALA A 225 -25.83 -0.30 1.13
CA ALA A 225 -27.05 -0.13 1.94
C ALA A 225 -27.48 1.34 2.12
N ARG A 226 -26.64 2.33 1.76
CA ARG A 226 -26.94 3.77 1.91
C ARG A 226 -27.33 4.48 0.61
N ILE A 227 -27.30 3.80 -0.53
CA ILE A 227 -27.64 4.35 -1.86
C ILE A 227 -29.05 3.86 -2.32
N GLY A 228 -29.84 3.27 -1.42
CA GLY A 228 -31.21 2.85 -1.67
C GLY A 228 -32.24 3.87 -1.19
#